data_d674ca27ada3c8ef9b8b5f08d8c3b916
#
_entry.id   d674ca27ada3c8ef9b8b5f08d8c3b916
#
_cell.length_a   1.000
_cell.length_b   1.000
_cell.length_c   1.000
_cell.angle_alpha   90.00
_cell.angle_beta   90.00
_cell.angle_gamma   90.00
#
_symmetry.space_group_name_H-M   'P 1'
#
loop_
_entity.id
_entity.type
_entity.pdbx_description
1 polymer ?
#
loop_
_entity_poly.entity_id
_entity_poly.type
_entity_poly.pdbx_seq_one_letter_code
_entity_poly.pdbx_strand_id
1 'polypeptide(L)'
;MKCAVWIVLWLGIVSANLAASSAPARAAEASQPAVVKEPSKFISAEDGWLDVSAFLDEKYGFLPIVIPITEPAVGYGAAGGLAFIDKPFGKAQAGFSRPNITFVGGMGTENGTWGVMAGDMRHWMGDRLQTLVGVVKASVNLDFYGIGRDNVLENHPRSYNLEPLAGLVRAKYRIGGSKYWAGLGYALASTQVDFDAPDKIPGLQDLRGESRVGGFAPTLSYDSRDNMFTPSKGTFVELTAGFFAPAFGGDDEFQRSNLTAIQYVPLHPDVIMGVRGDATVSSGDVPFYMYPFIYLRGAPVMRYQGEEVAQAEAEVRWQCWKRFSVVGFGGYGVAWNDFTRVDNKRTVTTGGGGFRYEIARAYGLHMGADLAFGPDVTAIYIQFGSAWMRP
;
A
#
# COMPACT_ATOMS: atom_id res chain seq x y z
N MET A 1 2.28 2.98 -13.13
CA MET A 1 3.16 3.35 -12.01
C MET A 1 2.94 2.56 -10.72
N LYS A 2 1.96 1.64 -10.67
CA LYS A 2 1.72 0.82 -9.46
C LYS A 2 2.49 -0.51 -9.45
N CYS A 3 3.12 -0.98 -10.54
CA CYS A 3 3.66 -2.33 -10.60
C CYS A 3 5.07 -2.48 -10.01
N ALA A 4 6.11 -1.89 -10.53
CA ALA A 4 7.45 -2.10 -9.99
C ALA A 4 7.78 -1.16 -8.83
N VAL A 5 7.36 0.09 -8.90
CA VAL A 5 7.58 1.09 -7.83
C VAL A 5 6.67 0.84 -6.63
N TRP A 6 5.46 0.29 -6.83
CA TRP A 6 4.52 0.03 -5.73
C TRP A 6 4.80 -1.27 -4.97
N ILE A 7 5.32 -2.32 -5.59
CA ILE A 7 5.76 -3.51 -4.81
C ILE A 7 6.82 -3.08 -3.78
N VAL A 8 7.76 -2.23 -4.16
CA VAL A 8 8.83 -1.76 -3.28
C VAL A 8 8.38 -0.59 -2.38
N LEU A 9 7.56 0.36 -2.87
CA LEU A 9 7.02 1.47 -2.07
C LEU A 9 5.89 1.04 -1.12
N TRP A 10 5.11 0.02 -1.45
CA TRP A 10 4.03 -0.45 -0.59
C TRP A 10 4.54 -1.13 0.67
N LEU A 11 5.67 -1.84 0.59
CA LEU A 11 6.35 -2.42 1.74
C LEU A 11 7.02 -1.37 2.65
N GLY A 12 7.30 -0.17 2.13
CA GLY A 12 7.91 0.93 2.90
C GLY A 12 6.94 1.94 3.50
N ILE A 13 5.74 2.09 2.98
CA ILE A 13 4.78 3.14 3.42
C ILE A 13 3.87 2.68 4.58
N VAL A 14 3.85 1.38 4.89
CA VAL A 14 3.03 0.82 5.99
C VAL A 14 3.39 1.39 7.38
N SER A 15 4.50 2.09 7.51
CA SER A 15 5.09 2.32 8.83
C SER A 15 5.09 3.74 9.34
N ALA A 16 4.38 4.68 8.75
CA ALA A 16 4.70 6.03 9.10
C ALA A 16 3.53 6.99 9.26
N ASN A 17 2.65 6.72 10.21
CA ASN A 17 1.73 7.74 10.71
C ASN A 17 1.41 7.54 12.20
N LEU A 18 2.35 7.95 13.03
CA LEU A 18 2.18 8.01 14.48
C LEU A 18 1.98 9.48 14.88
N ALA A 19 0.80 9.83 15.28
CA ALA A 19 0.49 11.16 15.79
C ALA A 19 0.48 11.16 17.32
N ALA A 20 1.24 12.06 17.90
CA ALA A 20 1.24 12.33 19.33
C ALA A 20 0.03 13.20 19.73
N SER A 21 -0.77 12.72 20.65
CA SER A 21 -1.76 13.52 21.37
C SER A 21 -1.14 13.99 22.69
N SER A 22 -0.90 15.29 22.84
CA SER A 22 -0.49 15.90 24.12
C SER A 22 -1.72 16.27 24.94
N ALA A 23 -2.00 15.52 26.01
CA ALA A 23 -2.91 15.96 27.06
C ALA A 23 -2.17 16.86 28.07
N PRO A 24 -2.79 17.93 28.62
CA PRO A 24 -2.13 18.81 29.55
C PRO A 24 -1.96 18.15 30.93
N ALA A 25 -0.74 18.22 31.45
CA ALA A 25 -0.40 17.75 32.79
C ALA A 25 -1.15 18.58 33.87
N ARG A 26 -1.90 17.89 34.70
CA ARG A 26 -2.46 18.44 35.92
C ARG A 26 -1.53 18.13 37.10
N ALA A 27 -0.99 19.16 37.71
CA ALA A 27 -0.15 19.04 38.89
C ALA A 27 -0.92 18.37 40.03
N ALA A 28 -0.36 17.35 40.66
CA ALA A 28 -0.81 16.75 41.89
C ALA A 28 0.33 16.67 42.90
N GLU A 29 -0.02 16.94 44.14
CA GLU A 29 0.81 17.14 45.32
C GLU A 29 1.72 15.94 45.67
N ALA A 30 2.82 16.31 46.31
CA ALA A 30 3.86 15.39 46.77
C ALA A 30 3.40 14.52 47.96
N SER A 31 3.52 13.20 47.80
CA SER A 31 3.57 12.24 48.89
C SER A 31 4.69 11.21 48.61
N GLN A 32 5.37 10.79 49.69
CA GLN A 32 6.63 10.04 49.80
C GLN A 32 6.88 8.88 48.83
N PRO A 33 8.15 8.54 48.56
CA PRO A 33 8.49 7.64 47.47
C PRO A 33 8.27 6.16 47.85
N ALA A 34 7.17 5.61 47.44
CA ALA A 34 7.14 4.18 47.10
C ALA A 34 8.01 3.98 45.88
N VAL A 35 8.81 2.92 45.82
CA VAL A 35 9.53 2.52 44.61
C VAL A 35 8.49 2.25 43.51
N VAL A 36 8.15 3.28 42.77
CA VAL A 36 7.26 3.20 41.62
C VAL A 36 8.09 2.55 40.51
N LYS A 37 7.86 1.28 40.28
CA LYS A 37 8.29 0.61 39.07
C LYS A 37 7.79 1.45 37.92
N GLU A 38 8.70 2.06 37.13
CA GLU A 38 8.27 2.85 35.96
C GLU A 38 7.28 2.02 35.10
N PRO A 39 6.13 2.57 34.71
CA PRO A 39 5.16 1.84 33.94
C PRO A 39 5.84 1.39 32.63
N SER A 40 5.69 0.12 32.31
CA SER A 40 6.26 -0.44 31.07
C SER A 40 5.67 0.31 29.86
N LYS A 41 6.52 0.82 28.97
CA LYS A 41 6.12 1.51 27.73
C LYS A 41 5.41 0.61 26.72
N PHE A 42 5.37 -0.69 27.01
CA PHE A 42 4.76 -1.72 26.17
C PHE A 42 3.50 -2.34 26.80
N ILE A 43 3.07 -1.86 27.96
CA ILE A 43 1.89 -2.38 28.64
C ILE A 43 0.97 -1.21 28.95
N SER A 44 -0.27 -1.30 28.48
CA SER A 44 -1.30 -0.31 28.80
C SER A 44 -1.62 -0.30 30.27
N ALA A 45 -1.64 0.91 30.87
CA ALA A 45 -2.07 1.10 32.25
C ALA A 45 -3.59 0.88 32.43
N GLU A 46 -4.38 0.96 31.35
CA GLU A 46 -5.84 0.84 31.39
C GLU A 46 -6.30 -0.62 31.50
N ASP A 47 -5.67 -1.54 30.80
CA ASP A 47 -6.13 -2.93 30.69
C ASP A 47 -5.06 -4.00 30.91
N GLY A 48 -3.79 -3.59 31.09
CA GLY A 48 -2.66 -4.49 31.35
C GLY A 48 -2.22 -5.32 30.13
N TRP A 49 -2.71 -4.98 28.91
CA TRP A 49 -2.36 -5.66 27.67
C TRP A 49 -1.21 -4.98 26.93
N LEU A 50 -0.59 -5.72 26.00
CA LEU A 50 0.46 -5.18 25.15
C LEU A 50 -0.08 -3.99 24.36
N ASP A 51 0.60 -2.84 24.49
CA ASP A 51 0.27 -1.58 23.84
C ASP A 51 1.55 -0.79 23.58
N VAL A 52 1.83 -0.52 22.33
CA VAL A 52 3.03 0.22 21.94
C VAL A 52 2.77 1.73 21.80
N SER A 53 1.56 2.22 22.15
CA SER A 53 1.22 3.65 22.04
C SER A 53 2.21 4.54 22.79
N ALA A 54 2.49 4.23 24.07
CA ALA A 54 3.44 5.02 24.87
C ALA A 54 4.87 4.97 24.33
N PHE A 55 5.30 3.82 23.77
CA PHE A 55 6.58 3.70 23.08
C PHE A 55 6.63 4.60 21.84
N LEU A 56 5.55 4.65 21.08
CA LEU A 56 5.45 5.45 19.87
C LEU A 56 5.39 6.95 20.18
N ASP A 57 4.70 7.37 21.26
CA ASP A 57 4.59 8.77 21.70
C ASP A 57 5.93 9.38 22.11
N GLU A 58 6.83 8.58 22.69
CA GLU A 58 8.13 9.07 23.14
C GLU A 58 9.18 9.17 22.02
N LYS A 59 8.94 8.54 20.86
CA LYS A 59 9.89 8.42 19.78
C LYS A 59 9.73 9.49 18.70
N TYR A 60 9.94 10.76 19.07
CA TYR A 60 10.49 11.68 18.09
C TYR A 60 11.97 11.33 17.87
N GLY A 61 12.32 11.03 16.62
CA GLY A 61 13.66 10.57 16.29
C GLY A 61 13.60 9.52 15.19
N PHE A 62 14.15 8.34 15.45
CA PHE A 62 14.05 7.26 14.48
C PHE A 62 13.35 6.03 15.06
N LEU A 63 12.54 5.39 14.21
CA LEU A 63 11.85 4.15 14.50
C LEU A 63 12.39 3.06 13.55
N PRO A 64 13.06 2.03 14.06
CA PRO A 64 13.39 0.87 13.25
C PRO A 64 12.11 0.07 12.97
N ILE A 65 11.95 -0.34 11.71
CA ILE A 65 10.78 -1.06 11.24
C ILE A 65 11.25 -2.34 10.58
N VAL A 66 10.60 -3.45 10.89
CA VAL A 66 10.77 -4.74 10.21
C VAL A 66 9.40 -5.30 9.89
N ILE A 67 9.19 -5.66 8.62
CA ILE A 67 7.93 -6.19 8.11
C ILE A 67 8.22 -7.49 7.36
N PRO A 68 7.62 -8.61 7.74
CA PRO A 68 7.71 -9.84 6.96
C PRO A 68 7.02 -9.68 5.61
N ILE A 69 7.62 -10.20 4.55
CA ILE A 69 7.06 -10.28 3.21
C ILE A 69 6.52 -11.69 3.02
N THR A 70 5.26 -11.78 2.58
CA THR A 70 4.55 -13.05 2.40
C THR A 70 3.78 -13.06 1.07
N GLU A 71 4.21 -12.22 0.09
CA GLU A 71 3.57 -12.13 -1.22
C GLU A 71 3.97 -13.32 -2.09
N PRO A 72 3.01 -14.14 -2.56
CA PRO A 72 3.30 -15.35 -3.32
C PRO A 72 4.13 -15.14 -4.59
N ALA A 73 3.99 -13.98 -5.25
CA ALA A 73 4.72 -13.69 -6.47
C ALA A 73 6.24 -13.53 -6.28
N VAL A 74 6.68 -13.16 -5.08
CA VAL A 74 8.12 -12.96 -4.75
C VAL A 74 8.62 -13.87 -3.64
N GLY A 75 7.72 -14.67 -3.05
CA GLY A 75 8.06 -15.59 -1.96
C GLY A 75 8.18 -14.92 -0.59
N TYR A 76 8.70 -15.67 0.38
CA TYR A 76 8.89 -15.19 1.75
C TYR A 76 10.14 -14.33 1.86
N GLY A 77 10.07 -13.33 2.73
CA GLY A 77 11.19 -12.44 2.97
C GLY A 77 10.95 -11.44 4.09
N ALA A 78 11.74 -10.40 4.11
CA ALA A 78 11.56 -9.30 5.04
C ALA A 78 11.92 -7.96 4.40
N ALA A 79 11.21 -6.91 4.80
CA ALA A 79 11.59 -5.53 4.59
C ALA A 79 12.00 -4.91 5.93
N GLY A 80 13.02 -4.08 5.92
CA GLY A 80 13.47 -3.36 7.10
C GLY A 80 13.95 -1.96 6.77
N GLY A 81 13.88 -1.06 7.75
CA GLY A 81 14.30 0.32 7.53
C GLY A 81 14.22 1.18 8.78
N LEU A 82 14.57 2.45 8.59
CA LEU A 82 14.51 3.49 9.60
C LEU A 82 13.52 4.56 9.14
N ALA A 83 12.52 4.85 9.96
CA ALA A 83 11.65 6.00 9.79
C ALA A 83 12.07 7.10 10.77
N PHE A 84 12.34 8.28 10.25
CA PHE A 84 12.60 9.50 11.04
C PHE A 84 11.30 10.29 11.09
N ILE A 85 10.78 10.47 12.31
CA ILE A 85 9.48 11.06 12.55
C ILE A 85 9.68 12.44 13.16
N ASP A 86 9.23 13.49 12.46
CA ASP A 86 9.34 14.87 12.88
C ASP A 86 7.97 15.51 13.06
N LYS A 87 7.90 16.53 13.93
CA LYS A 87 6.70 17.36 14.05
C LYS A 87 6.42 18.11 12.74
N PRO A 88 5.14 18.27 12.33
CA PRO A 88 4.81 19.05 11.15
C PRO A 88 5.22 20.51 11.34
N PHE A 89 5.56 21.17 10.22
CA PHE A 89 5.92 22.59 10.21
C PHE A 89 4.68 23.48 10.42
N GLY A 90 4.73 24.37 11.41
CA GLY A 90 3.66 25.35 11.71
C GLY A 90 2.96 25.11 13.05
N LYS A 91 2.03 26.03 13.40
CA LYS A 91 1.19 25.83 14.58
C LYS A 91 0.19 24.71 14.30
N ALA A 92 0.22 23.67 15.12
CA ALA A 92 -0.81 22.64 15.10
C ALA A 92 -2.17 23.29 15.36
N GLN A 93 -3.13 23.09 14.46
CA GLN A 93 -4.54 23.33 14.80
C GLN A 93 -4.92 22.30 15.87
N ALA A 94 -5.78 22.71 16.81
CA ALA A 94 -6.26 21.80 17.85
C ALA A 94 -6.89 20.56 17.19
N GLY A 95 -6.23 19.40 17.33
CA GLY A 95 -6.63 18.15 16.71
C GLY A 95 -5.43 17.33 16.23
N PHE A 96 -5.73 16.22 15.57
CA PHE A 96 -4.76 15.30 14.99
C PHE A 96 -3.90 16.01 13.93
N SER A 97 -2.59 16.07 14.17
CA SER A 97 -1.60 16.60 13.22
C SER A 97 -0.78 15.44 12.65
N ARG A 98 -0.80 15.26 11.33
CA ARG A 98 -0.01 14.22 10.65
C ARG A 98 1.48 14.54 10.75
N PRO A 99 2.34 13.61 11.21
CA PRO A 99 3.78 13.86 11.32
C PRO A 99 4.45 13.93 9.94
N ASN A 100 5.61 14.57 9.90
CA ASN A 100 6.53 14.45 8.78
C ASN A 100 7.33 13.17 8.94
N ILE A 101 7.64 12.52 7.82
CA ILE A 101 8.32 11.22 7.86
C ILE A 101 9.34 11.15 6.75
N THR A 102 10.59 10.91 7.14
CA THR A 102 11.66 10.50 6.23
C THR A 102 11.92 9.01 6.47
N PHE A 103 11.99 8.25 5.41
CA PHE A 103 12.18 6.81 5.46
C PHE A 103 13.37 6.38 4.59
N VAL A 104 14.17 5.43 5.09
CA VAL A 104 15.18 4.70 4.32
C VAL A 104 15.12 3.23 4.69
N GLY A 105 15.12 2.35 3.70
CA GLY A 105 15.02 0.92 3.96
C GLY A 105 15.34 0.06 2.77
N GLY A 106 15.27 -1.24 3.01
CA GLY A 106 15.47 -2.26 1.99
C GLY A 106 14.66 -3.52 2.27
N MET A 107 14.64 -4.40 1.29
CA MET A 107 13.96 -5.68 1.35
C MET A 107 14.74 -6.77 0.65
N GLY A 108 14.46 -8.02 1.04
CA GLY A 108 14.96 -9.21 0.34
C GLY A 108 14.01 -10.38 0.55
N THR A 109 13.92 -11.25 -0.45
CA THR A 109 13.06 -12.44 -0.43
C THR A 109 13.81 -13.69 -0.92
N GLU A 110 13.24 -14.85 -0.67
CA GLU A 110 13.86 -16.15 -0.97
C GLU A 110 14.04 -16.41 -2.48
N ASN A 111 13.20 -15.80 -3.34
CA ASN A 111 13.36 -15.93 -4.79
C ASN A 111 14.46 -15.01 -5.37
N GLY A 112 15.23 -14.32 -4.50
CA GLY A 112 16.29 -13.41 -4.91
C GLY A 112 15.84 -11.99 -5.24
N THR A 113 14.55 -11.65 -5.06
CA THR A 113 14.08 -10.27 -5.15
C THR A 113 14.68 -9.44 -4.01
N TRP A 114 15.21 -8.26 -4.36
CA TRP A 114 15.71 -7.29 -3.38
C TRP A 114 15.39 -5.86 -3.80
N GLY A 115 15.43 -4.95 -2.87
CA GLY A 115 15.24 -3.53 -3.16
C GLY A 115 15.73 -2.65 -2.03
N VAL A 116 16.09 -1.41 -2.40
CA VAL A 116 16.40 -0.32 -1.46
C VAL A 116 15.60 0.91 -1.83
N MET A 117 15.16 1.66 -0.84
CA MET A 117 14.34 2.85 -1.05
C MET A 117 14.63 3.93 -0.03
N ALA A 118 14.38 5.17 -0.45
CA ALA A 118 14.31 6.32 0.44
C ALA A 118 13.12 7.19 0.04
N GLY A 119 12.52 7.84 1.03
CA GLY A 119 11.39 8.73 0.80
C GLY A 119 11.22 9.75 1.91
N ASP A 120 10.55 10.85 1.56
CA ASP A 120 10.26 11.95 2.47
C ASP A 120 8.85 12.45 2.25
N MET A 121 8.05 12.45 3.32
CA MET A 121 6.67 12.94 3.31
C MET A 121 6.54 14.08 4.30
N ARG A 122 6.09 15.23 3.82
CA ARG A 122 5.94 16.45 4.61
C ARG A 122 4.51 16.98 4.56
N HIS A 123 4.09 17.54 5.70
CA HIS A 123 2.80 18.21 5.86
C HIS A 123 3.04 19.69 6.16
N TRP A 124 2.48 20.54 5.32
CA TRP A 124 2.69 21.99 5.34
C TRP A 124 1.36 22.70 5.60
N MET A 125 1.43 23.97 6.03
CA MET A 125 0.28 24.89 6.16
C MET A 125 -0.86 24.32 7.04
N GLY A 126 -0.52 23.63 8.15
CA GLY A 126 -1.53 23.00 9.02
C GLY A 126 -2.28 21.87 8.31
N ASP A 127 -1.56 20.98 7.63
CA ASP A 127 -2.07 19.83 6.88
C ASP A 127 -2.95 20.19 5.66
N ARG A 128 -2.71 21.37 5.05
CA ARG A 128 -3.35 21.74 3.78
C ARG A 128 -2.56 21.31 2.55
N LEU A 129 -1.26 21.21 2.66
CA LEU A 129 -0.39 20.73 1.59
C LEU A 129 0.40 19.52 2.09
N GLN A 130 0.36 18.44 1.33
CA GLN A 130 1.16 17.24 1.53
C GLN A 130 2.12 17.09 0.35
N THR A 131 3.40 16.86 0.64
CA THR A 131 4.41 16.52 -0.37
C THR A 131 5.00 15.15 -0.09
N LEU A 132 5.31 14.42 -1.15
CA LEU A 132 5.99 13.13 -1.10
C LEU A 132 7.07 13.12 -2.17
N VAL A 133 8.28 12.78 -1.77
CA VAL A 133 9.40 12.48 -2.67
C VAL A 133 9.90 11.08 -2.36
N GLY A 134 10.23 10.31 -3.37
CA GLY A 134 10.73 8.95 -3.16
C GLY A 134 11.63 8.50 -4.29
N VAL A 135 12.58 7.62 -3.96
CA VAL A 135 13.47 6.95 -4.89
C VAL A 135 13.59 5.48 -4.51
N VAL A 136 13.68 4.61 -5.51
CA VAL A 136 13.83 3.17 -5.33
C VAL A 136 14.77 2.59 -6.38
N LYS A 137 15.62 1.65 -5.97
CA LYS A 137 16.33 0.70 -6.83
C LYS A 137 15.99 -0.70 -6.35
N ALA A 138 15.60 -1.57 -7.30
CA ALA A 138 15.25 -2.95 -6.98
C ALA A 138 15.70 -3.90 -8.09
N SER A 139 15.70 -5.19 -7.77
CA SER A 139 15.74 -6.30 -8.70
C SER A 139 14.63 -7.26 -8.29
N VAL A 140 13.64 -7.46 -9.15
CA VAL A 140 12.40 -8.18 -8.83
C VAL A 140 12.25 -9.35 -9.77
N ASN A 141 12.27 -10.55 -9.23
CA ASN A 141 12.04 -11.80 -9.96
C ASN A 141 10.57 -12.16 -9.95
N LEU A 142 9.97 -12.31 -11.11
CA LEU A 142 8.55 -12.57 -11.30
C LEU A 142 8.34 -13.58 -12.42
N ASP A 143 7.12 -14.12 -12.49
CA ASP A 143 6.66 -14.95 -13.59
C ASP A 143 5.68 -14.18 -14.49
N PHE A 144 5.91 -14.22 -15.79
CA PHE A 144 5.05 -13.63 -16.80
C PHE A 144 4.10 -14.70 -17.35
N TYR A 145 2.82 -14.47 -17.18
CA TYR A 145 1.74 -15.36 -17.59
C TYR A 145 1.05 -14.92 -18.87
N GLY A 146 1.63 -13.93 -19.56
CA GLY A 146 1.02 -13.29 -20.73
C GLY A 146 -0.12 -12.35 -20.34
N ILE A 147 -0.57 -11.56 -21.32
CA ILE A 147 -1.67 -10.61 -21.17
C ILE A 147 -2.90 -11.19 -21.85
N GLY A 148 -4.06 -11.12 -21.18
CA GLY A 148 -5.31 -11.68 -21.66
C GLY A 148 -5.41 -13.20 -21.50
N ARG A 149 -6.51 -13.75 -22.05
CA ARG A 149 -6.87 -15.17 -21.96
C ARG A 149 -6.31 -15.96 -23.14
N ASP A 150 -6.25 -17.28 -22.98
CA ASP A 150 -5.93 -18.25 -24.05
C ASP A 150 -4.52 -18.06 -24.67
N ASN A 151 -3.56 -17.60 -23.90
CA ASN A 151 -2.17 -17.57 -24.34
C ASN A 151 -1.37 -18.76 -23.79
N VAL A 152 -0.32 -19.16 -24.51
CA VAL A 152 0.53 -20.31 -24.15
C VAL A 152 1.20 -20.12 -22.78
N LEU A 153 1.44 -18.89 -22.36
CA LEU A 153 2.12 -18.56 -21.11
C LEU A 153 1.23 -18.70 -19.89
N GLU A 154 -0.08 -18.83 -20.05
CA GLU A 154 -1.01 -18.97 -18.89
C GLU A 154 -0.68 -20.18 -18.03
N ASN A 155 -0.36 -21.32 -18.66
CA ASN A 155 0.00 -22.57 -17.99
C ASN A 155 1.51 -22.87 -18.01
N HIS A 156 2.29 -22.09 -18.76
CA HIS A 156 3.74 -22.23 -18.89
C HIS A 156 4.41 -20.85 -18.75
N PRO A 157 4.33 -20.24 -17.56
CA PRO A 157 4.86 -18.91 -17.34
C PRO A 157 6.36 -18.85 -17.63
N ARG A 158 6.86 -17.66 -17.89
CA ARG A 158 8.29 -17.39 -18.07
C ARG A 158 8.78 -16.47 -16.97
N SER A 159 9.80 -16.95 -16.28
CA SER A 159 10.46 -16.13 -15.27
C SER A 159 11.20 -14.98 -15.93
N TYR A 160 11.12 -13.82 -15.33
CA TYR A 160 11.82 -12.62 -15.76
C TYR A 160 12.27 -11.80 -14.57
N ASN A 161 13.29 -11.01 -14.80
CA ASN A 161 13.80 -10.05 -13.84
C ASN A 161 13.48 -8.62 -14.28
N LEU A 162 13.05 -7.79 -13.36
CA LEU A 162 12.89 -6.34 -13.52
C LEU A 162 13.86 -5.62 -12.62
N GLU A 163 14.67 -4.73 -13.17
CA GLU A 163 15.58 -3.88 -12.40
C GLU A 163 15.21 -2.41 -12.51
N PRO A 164 14.16 -1.93 -11.83
CA PRO A 164 13.78 -0.54 -11.84
C PRO A 164 14.72 0.33 -11.00
N LEU A 165 15.12 1.48 -11.57
CA LEU A 165 15.54 2.65 -10.84
C LEU A 165 14.49 3.72 -11.07
N ALA A 166 13.77 4.12 -10.02
CA ALA A 166 12.64 5.01 -10.15
C ALA A 166 12.63 6.11 -9.09
N GLY A 167 12.15 7.29 -9.50
CA GLY A 167 11.91 8.42 -8.63
C GLY A 167 10.51 8.97 -8.81
N LEU A 168 9.94 9.51 -7.74
CA LEU A 168 8.64 10.19 -7.79
C LEU A 168 8.63 11.43 -6.91
N VAL A 169 7.86 12.42 -7.36
CA VAL A 169 7.49 13.60 -6.57
C VAL A 169 5.98 13.76 -6.68
N ARG A 170 5.29 14.01 -5.56
CA ARG A 170 3.85 14.24 -5.53
C ARG A 170 3.52 15.37 -4.56
N ALA A 171 2.62 16.24 -4.95
CA ALA A 171 2.01 17.25 -4.08
C ALA A 171 0.48 17.09 -4.10
N LYS A 172 -0.15 17.14 -2.93
CA LYS A 172 -1.62 17.17 -2.77
C LYS A 172 -2.01 18.38 -1.94
N TYR A 173 -3.00 19.12 -2.39
CA TYR A 173 -3.53 20.28 -1.71
C TYR A 173 -4.99 20.07 -1.32
N ARG A 174 -5.34 20.39 -0.07
CA ARG A 174 -6.71 20.32 0.44
C ARG A 174 -7.52 21.51 -0.05
N ILE A 175 -8.64 21.26 -0.69
CA ILE A 175 -9.52 22.27 -1.25
C ILE A 175 -10.35 22.92 -0.12
N GLY A 176 -9.96 24.13 0.26
CA GLY A 176 -10.61 24.87 1.36
C GLY A 176 -10.50 24.14 2.69
N GLY A 177 -11.57 24.13 3.49
CA GLY A 177 -11.74 23.34 4.72
C GLY A 177 -12.44 22.01 4.48
N SER A 178 -12.53 21.54 3.22
CA SER A 178 -13.28 20.35 2.85
C SER A 178 -12.49 19.06 3.05
N LYS A 179 -13.10 17.93 2.70
CA LYS A 179 -12.48 16.60 2.65
C LYS A 179 -11.92 16.24 1.27
N TYR A 180 -11.94 17.19 0.33
CA TYR A 180 -11.43 17.02 -1.04
C TYR A 180 -9.98 17.47 -1.14
N TRP A 181 -9.21 16.72 -1.92
CA TRP A 181 -7.81 16.99 -2.22
C TRP A 181 -7.58 16.93 -3.72
N ALA A 182 -6.85 17.89 -4.24
CA ALA A 182 -6.30 17.86 -5.60
C ALA A 182 -4.79 17.70 -5.53
N GLY A 183 -4.24 16.89 -6.41
CA GLY A 183 -2.81 16.60 -6.40
C GLY A 183 -2.25 16.43 -7.79
N LEU A 184 -0.93 16.55 -7.89
CA LEU A 184 -0.15 16.25 -9.07
C LEU A 184 1.08 15.47 -8.66
N GLY A 185 1.33 14.36 -9.35
CA GLY A 185 2.55 13.58 -9.24
C GLY A 185 3.34 13.64 -10.54
N TYR A 186 4.65 13.51 -10.43
CA TYR A 186 5.55 13.20 -11.55
C TYR A 186 6.40 12.00 -11.15
N ALA A 187 6.61 11.07 -12.08
CA ALA A 187 7.50 9.95 -11.87
C ALA A 187 8.32 9.67 -13.10
N LEU A 188 9.55 9.22 -12.85
CA LEU A 188 10.47 8.75 -13.87
C LEU A 188 11.06 7.43 -13.40
N ALA A 189 11.09 6.44 -14.29
CA ALA A 189 11.69 5.14 -14.04
C ALA A 189 12.48 4.68 -15.27
N SER A 190 13.67 4.11 -15.04
CA SER A 190 14.38 3.28 -16.03
C SER A 190 14.37 1.85 -15.49
N THR A 191 13.96 0.92 -16.32
CA THR A 191 13.78 -0.48 -15.95
C THR A 191 14.49 -1.38 -16.95
N GLN A 192 15.48 -2.15 -16.49
CA GLN A 192 16.02 -3.25 -17.28
C GLN A 192 15.12 -4.46 -17.15
N VAL A 193 14.82 -5.11 -18.26
CA VAL A 193 13.99 -6.32 -18.35
C VAL A 193 14.81 -7.45 -18.94
N ASP A 194 14.90 -8.57 -18.22
CA ASP A 194 15.55 -9.78 -18.68
C ASP A 194 14.65 -11.00 -18.46
N PHE A 195 14.46 -11.80 -19.53
CA PHE A 195 13.71 -13.05 -19.47
C PHE A 195 14.63 -14.26 -19.47
N ASP A 196 14.25 -15.28 -18.71
CA ASP A 196 14.88 -16.58 -18.79
C ASP A 196 14.53 -17.26 -20.12
N ALA A 197 15.56 -17.65 -20.92
CA ALA A 197 15.43 -18.34 -22.18
C ALA A 197 14.46 -17.67 -23.20
N PRO A 198 14.68 -16.40 -23.58
CA PRO A 198 13.78 -15.62 -24.45
C PRO A 198 13.67 -16.19 -25.87
N ASP A 199 14.69 -16.90 -26.35
CA ASP A 199 14.78 -17.43 -27.75
C ASP A 199 13.79 -18.55 -28.04
N LYS A 200 13.13 -19.10 -27.05
CA LYS A 200 12.19 -20.23 -27.18
C LYS A 200 10.75 -19.80 -27.48
N ILE A 201 10.42 -18.53 -27.35
CA ILE A 201 9.06 -18.02 -27.55
C ILE A 201 9.10 -16.75 -28.38
N PRO A 202 8.47 -16.76 -29.59
CA PRO A 202 8.37 -15.55 -30.41
C PRO A 202 7.77 -14.36 -29.63
N GLY A 203 8.36 -13.18 -29.80
CA GLY A 203 7.89 -11.94 -29.16
C GLY A 203 8.46 -11.64 -27.77
N LEU A 204 9.03 -12.62 -27.04
CA LEU A 204 9.67 -12.31 -25.75
C LEU A 204 11.00 -11.55 -25.91
N GLN A 205 11.68 -11.73 -27.03
CA GLN A 205 12.93 -11.00 -27.33
C GLN A 205 12.67 -9.50 -27.45
N ASP A 206 11.53 -9.12 -28.00
CA ASP A 206 11.15 -7.71 -28.19
C ASP A 206 10.82 -7.01 -26.85
N LEU A 207 10.56 -7.78 -25.80
CA LEU A 207 10.28 -7.29 -24.45
C LEU A 207 11.52 -7.14 -23.57
N ARG A 208 12.70 -7.57 -24.07
CA ARG A 208 13.99 -7.41 -23.37
C ARG A 208 14.57 -6.03 -23.59
N GLY A 209 15.30 -5.58 -22.59
CA GLY A 209 16.11 -4.37 -22.69
C GLY A 209 15.74 -3.31 -21.69
N GLU A 210 16.31 -2.14 -21.87
CA GLU A 210 15.98 -0.96 -21.06
C GLU A 210 14.69 -0.32 -21.58
N SER A 211 13.79 -0.01 -20.67
CA SER A 211 12.56 0.74 -20.93
C SER A 211 12.44 1.89 -19.93
N ARG A 212 12.13 3.09 -20.41
CA ARG A 212 11.94 4.28 -19.59
C ARG A 212 10.48 4.68 -19.59
N VAL A 213 9.98 4.99 -18.38
CA VAL A 213 8.62 5.45 -18.18
C VAL A 213 8.68 6.78 -17.44
N GLY A 214 8.25 7.86 -18.10
CA GLY A 214 8.17 9.20 -17.51
C GLY A 214 6.78 9.78 -17.69
N GLY A 215 6.19 10.38 -16.62
CA GLY A 215 4.84 10.90 -16.75
C GLY A 215 4.32 11.66 -15.55
N PHE A 216 3.23 12.39 -15.80
CA PHE A 216 2.46 13.13 -14.80
C PHE A 216 1.19 12.38 -14.42
N ALA A 217 0.79 12.54 -13.16
CA ALA A 217 -0.37 11.88 -12.58
C ALA A 217 -1.20 12.85 -11.73
N PRO A 218 -2.09 13.67 -12.36
CA PRO A 218 -3.11 14.40 -11.61
C PRO A 218 -3.98 13.45 -10.81
N THR A 219 -4.32 13.88 -9.59
CA THR A 219 -5.09 13.09 -8.62
C THR A 219 -6.16 13.96 -8.00
N LEU A 220 -7.36 13.41 -7.88
CA LEU A 220 -8.45 13.99 -7.11
C LEU A 220 -8.90 12.96 -6.06
N SER A 221 -8.99 13.37 -4.80
CA SER A 221 -9.42 12.45 -3.74
C SER A 221 -10.36 13.10 -2.75
N TYR A 222 -11.23 12.25 -2.17
CA TYR A 222 -12.10 12.55 -1.06
C TYR A 222 -11.80 11.58 0.08
N ASP A 223 -11.53 12.10 1.29
CA ASP A 223 -11.23 11.28 2.46
C ASP A 223 -12.01 11.78 3.68
N SER A 224 -12.93 10.95 4.15
CA SER A 224 -13.73 11.19 5.34
C SER A 224 -13.59 10.12 6.41
N ARG A 225 -12.59 9.24 6.26
CA ARG A 225 -12.31 8.18 7.23
C ARG A 225 -11.98 8.77 8.59
N ASP A 226 -12.43 8.11 9.64
CA ASP A 226 -12.14 8.47 11.03
C ASP A 226 -10.71 8.13 11.44
N ASN A 227 -10.10 7.13 10.81
CA ASN A 227 -8.74 6.67 11.05
C ASN A 227 -8.11 6.23 9.73
N MET A 228 -6.83 6.47 9.54
CA MET A 228 -6.15 6.06 8.31
C MET A 228 -5.59 4.64 8.39
N PHE A 229 -5.29 4.13 9.61
CA PHE A 229 -4.72 2.80 9.81
C PHE A 229 -5.79 1.72 9.79
N THR A 230 -6.76 1.82 10.70
CA THR A 230 -7.82 0.83 10.82
C THR A 230 -9.16 1.55 10.94
N PRO A 231 -9.71 2.07 9.82
CA PRO A 231 -10.95 2.83 9.85
C PRO A 231 -12.12 2.03 10.40
N SER A 232 -13.02 2.72 11.09
CA SER A 232 -14.29 2.18 11.57
C SER A 232 -15.48 2.73 10.79
N LYS A 233 -15.33 3.93 10.22
CA LYS A 233 -16.37 4.59 9.41
C LYS A 233 -15.76 5.58 8.44
N GLY A 234 -16.53 5.90 7.41
CA GLY A 234 -16.17 6.93 6.44
C GLY A 234 -15.81 6.37 5.08
N THR A 235 -15.55 7.27 4.16
CA THR A 235 -15.35 6.99 2.74
C THR A 235 -13.99 7.52 2.29
N PHE A 236 -13.31 6.77 1.48
CA PHE A 236 -12.15 7.20 0.71
C PHE A 236 -12.43 6.95 -0.77
N VAL A 237 -12.26 7.97 -1.61
CA VAL A 237 -12.32 7.85 -3.08
C VAL A 237 -11.12 8.57 -3.66
N GLU A 238 -10.42 7.95 -4.58
CA GLU A 238 -9.30 8.57 -5.28
C GLU A 238 -9.32 8.19 -6.76
N LEU A 239 -9.30 9.21 -7.60
CA LEU A 239 -9.08 9.11 -9.04
C LEU A 239 -7.68 9.63 -9.35
N THR A 240 -6.88 8.83 -10.04
CA THR A 240 -5.56 9.21 -10.55
C THR A 240 -5.53 8.94 -12.05
N ALA A 241 -5.20 9.95 -12.85
CA ALA A 241 -5.01 9.82 -14.29
C ALA A 241 -3.53 10.01 -14.63
N GLY A 242 -2.85 8.93 -15.06
CA GLY A 242 -1.43 8.97 -15.47
C GLY A 242 -1.29 9.18 -16.96
N PHE A 243 -0.47 10.15 -17.35
CA PHE A 243 -0.11 10.48 -18.73
C PHE A 243 1.40 10.30 -18.89
N PHE A 244 1.81 9.39 -19.74
CA PHE A 244 3.19 9.02 -19.96
C PHE A 244 3.54 9.27 -21.42
N ALA A 245 4.71 9.87 -21.68
CA ALA A 245 5.12 10.18 -23.04
C ALA A 245 6.65 10.43 -23.11
N PRO A 246 7.25 10.40 -24.30
CA PRO A 246 8.64 10.79 -24.53
C PRO A 246 8.94 12.21 -24.07
N ALA A 247 7.99 13.13 -24.22
CA ALA A 247 8.12 14.52 -23.76
C ALA A 247 8.31 14.61 -22.22
N PHE A 248 7.99 13.57 -21.47
CA PHE A 248 8.13 13.50 -20.02
C PHE A 248 9.26 12.55 -19.58
N GLY A 249 10.16 12.18 -20.52
CA GLY A 249 11.33 11.34 -20.25
C GLY A 249 11.07 9.83 -20.35
N GLY A 250 9.93 9.40 -20.89
CA GLY A 250 9.62 8.02 -21.22
C GLY A 250 10.06 7.64 -22.64
N ASP A 251 9.95 6.36 -22.97
CA ASP A 251 10.16 5.83 -24.33
C ASP A 251 8.82 5.68 -25.07
N ASP A 252 7.76 5.34 -24.34
CA ASP A 252 6.44 5.02 -24.87
C ASP A 252 5.40 6.08 -24.52
N GLU A 253 4.34 6.16 -25.36
CA GLU A 253 3.20 7.04 -25.12
C GLU A 253 1.98 6.22 -24.72
N PHE A 254 1.54 6.40 -23.46
CA PHE A 254 0.37 5.71 -22.92
C PHE A 254 -0.32 6.47 -21.80
N GLN A 255 -1.52 6.07 -21.52
CA GLN A 255 -2.31 6.56 -20.40
C GLN A 255 -2.68 5.41 -19.45
N ARG A 256 -2.75 5.71 -18.16
CA ARG A 256 -3.21 4.74 -17.16
C ARG A 256 -3.95 5.45 -16.05
N SER A 257 -5.25 5.22 -15.98
CA SER A 257 -6.14 5.80 -14.98
C SER A 257 -6.59 4.76 -13.96
N ASN A 258 -6.70 5.17 -12.72
CA ASN A 258 -7.14 4.32 -11.63
C ASN A 258 -8.15 5.06 -10.75
N LEU A 259 -9.28 4.40 -10.50
CA LEU A 259 -10.28 4.80 -9.51
C LEU A 259 -10.25 3.78 -8.36
N THR A 260 -10.11 4.25 -7.14
CA THR A 260 -10.26 3.47 -5.91
C THR A 260 -11.38 4.07 -5.09
N ALA A 261 -12.31 3.25 -4.61
CA ALA A 261 -13.35 3.64 -3.66
C ALA A 261 -13.37 2.66 -2.49
N ILE A 262 -13.36 3.17 -1.26
CA ILE A 262 -13.40 2.38 -0.03
C ILE A 262 -14.47 2.99 0.87
N GLN A 263 -15.36 2.15 1.40
CA GLN A 263 -16.39 2.54 2.36
C GLN A 263 -16.27 1.68 3.61
N TYR A 264 -16.29 2.31 4.78
CA TYR A 264 -16.39 1.64 6.07
C TYR A 264 -17.71 2.01 6.75
N VAL A 265 -18.42 0.99 7.24
CA VAL A 265 -19.73 1.12 7.88
C VAL A 265 -19.73 0.34 9.18
N PRO A 266 -19.95 0.97 10.34
CA PRO A 266 -20.18 0.26 11.59
C PRO A 266 -21.59 -0.37 11.55
N LEU A 267 -21.64 -1.69 11.48
CA LEU A 267 -22.90 -2.45 11.56
C LEU A 267 -23.35 -2.62 13.02
N HIS A 268 -22.37 -2.70 13.92
CA HIS A 268 -22.53 -2.76 15.38
C HIS A 268 -21.32 -2.06 16.02
N PRO A 269 -21.34 -1.63 17.28
CA PRO A 269 -20.15 -1.09 17.94
C PRO A 269 -18.90 -1.96 17.80
N ASP A 270 -19.05 -3.28 17.79
CA ASP A 270 -17.95 -4.25 17.67
C ASP A 270 -17.80 -4.84 16.27
N VAL A 271 -18.67 -4.48 15.31
CA VAL A 271 -18.67 -5.08 13.95
C VAL A 271 -18.60 -3.99 12.91
N ILE A 272 -17.49 -3.97 12.17
CA ILE A 272 -17.24 -3.03 11.09
C ILE A 272 -17.24 -3.79 9.75
N MET A 273 -18.00 -3.30 8.80
CA MET A 273 -17.96 -3.75 7.42
C MET A 273 -17.18 -2.75 6.58
N GLY A 274 -16.20 -3.24 5.83
CA GLY A 274 -15.48 -2.49 4.80
C GLY A 274 -15.79 -3.06 3.41
N VAL A 275 -15.89 -2.18 2.42
CA VAL A 275 -15.98 -2.56 1.00
C VAL A 275 -15.01 -1.71 0.21
N ARG A 276 -14.24 -2.35 -0.67
CA ARG A 276 -13.32 -1.69 -1.60
C ARG A 276 -13.71 -2.05 -3.02
N GLY A 277 -13.69 -1.06 -3.91
CA GLY A 277 -13.74 -1.23 -5.35
C GLY A 277 -12.56 -0.51 -6.00
N ASP A 278 -11.92 -1.14 -6.97
CA ASP A 278 -10.91 -0.52 -7.82
C ASP A 278 -11.25 -0.77 -9.29
N ALA A 279 -11.01 0.24 -10.12
CA ALA A 279 -11.02 0.11 -11.57
C ALA A 279 -9.76 0.75 -12.11
N THR A 280 -9.06 0.07 -12.99
CA THR A 280 -7.86 0.58 -13.67
C THR A 280 -8.00 0.34 -15.14
N VAL A 281 -7.79 1.37 -15.95
CA VAL A 281 -7.78 1.30 -17.41
C VAL A 281 -6.45 1.83 -17.93
N SER A 282 -5.97 1.24 -19.02
CA SER A 282 -4.78 1.67 -19.71
C SER A 282 -5.01 1.66 -21.21
N SER A 283 -4.32 2.54 -21.94
CA SER A 283 -4.39 2.66 -23.40
C SER A 283 -3.10 3.24 -23.96
N GLY A 284 -2.80 2.95 -25.22
CA GLY A 284 -1.55 3.33 -25.89
C GLY A 284 -0.48 2.25 -25.78
N ASP A 285 0.77 2.61 -25.97
CA ASP A 285 1.91 1.68 -26.00
C ASP A 285 2.38 1.35 -24.58
N VAL A 286 1.57 0.56 -23.86
CA VAL A 286 1.81 0.23 -22.46
C VAL A 286 2.89 -0.84 -22.33
N PRO A 287 4.03 -0.58 -21.65
CA PRO A 287 4.99 -1.64 -21.32
C PRO A 287 4.32 -2.78 -20.56
N PHE A 288 4.65 -4.04 -20.88
CA PHE A 288 3.94 -5.21 -20.34
C PHE A 288 3.92 -5.27 -18.81
N TYR A 289 4.96 -4.80 -18.14
CA TYR A 289 5.06 -4.72 -16.67
C TYR A 289 4.27 -3.55 -16.07
N MET A 290 3.69 -2.68 -16.92
CA MET A 290 2.84 -1.56 -16.52
C MET A 290 1.35 -1.82 -16.71
N TYR A 291 0.97 -2.96 -17.33
CA TYR A 291 -0.44 -3.32 -17.45
C TYR A 291 -1.13 -3.42 -16.09
N PRO A 292 -2.40 -3.00 -15.98
CA PRO A 292 -3.23 -3.29 -14.82
C PRO A 292 -3.28 -4.79 -14.51
N PHE A 293 -3.43 -5.12 -13.23
CA PHE A 293 -3.62 -6.49 -12.80
C PHE A 293 -4.59 -6.56 -11.61
N ILE A 294 -5.22 -7.72 -11.43
CA ILE A 294 -6.08 -7.98 -10.28
C ILE A 294 -5.21 -8.04 -9.02
N TYR A 295 -5.58 -7.21 -8.03
CA TYR A 295 -4.91 -7.11 -6.73
C TYR A 295 -5.88 -7.42 -5.60
N LEU A 296 -6.02 -8.69 -5.28
CA LEU A 296 -6.84 -9.25 -4.21
C LEU A 296 -5.99 -10.15 -3.32
N ARG A 297 -6.32 -10.24 -2.03
CA ARG A 297 -5.69 -11.24 -1.15
C ARG A 297 -6.01 -12.65 -1.67
N GLY A 298 -4.99 -13.49 -1.88
CA GLY A 298 -5.10 -14.81 -2.48
C GLY A 298 -4.92 -14.86 -4.00
N ALA A 299 -4.65 -13.72 -4.65
CA ALA A 299 -4.26 -13.64 -6.05
C ALA A 299 -2.81 -13.14 -6.14
N PRO A 300 -1.87 -13.91 -6.73
CA PRO A 300 -0.49 -13.46 -6.86
C PRO A 300 -0.40 -12.17 -7.68
N VAL A 301 0.46 -11.25 -7.25
CA VAL A 301 0.70 -9.98 -7.94
C VAL A 301 1.15 -10.25 -9.38
N MET A 302 0.61 -9.48 -10.34
CA MET A 302 0.87 -9.56 -11.78
C MET A 302 0.42 -10.87 -12.47
N ARG A 303 -0.23 -11.78 -11.78
CA ARG A 303 -0.73 -13.04 -12.37
C ARG A 303 -1.84 -12.81 -13.39
N TYR A 304 -2.76 -11.90 -13.10
CA TYR A 304 -3.96 -11.65 -13.90
C TYR A 304 -3.95 -10.23 -14.45
N GLN A 305 -3.18 -10.04 -15.53
CA GLN A 305 -3.03 -8.75 -16.21
C GLN A 305 -4.05 -8.57 -17.33
N GLY A 306 -4.40 -7.30 -17.60
CA GLY A 306 -5.24 -6.86 -18.72
C GLY A 306 -5.10 -5.35 -18.94
N GLU A 307 -5.59 -4.85 -20.07
CA GLU A 307 -5.66 -3.41 -20.36
C GLU A 307 -6.59 -2.71 -19.36
N GLU A 308 -7.68 -3.39 -19.03
CA GLU A 308 -8.63 -2.97 -18.02
C GLU A 308 -8.76 -4.01 -16.91
N VAL A 309 -8.91 -3.52 -15.70
CA VAL A 309 -9.14 -4.34 -14.51
C VAL A 309 -10.19 -3.68 -13.64
N ALA A 310 -11.18 -4.46 -13.23
CA ALA A 310 -12.10 -4.07 -12.17
C ALA A 310 -12.11 -5.13 -11.08
N GLN A 311 -12.16 -4.70 -9.83
CA GLN A 311 -12.19 -5.62 -8.69
C GLN A 311 -12.93 -5.02 -7.51
N ALA A 312 -13.49 -5.89 -6.69
CA ALA A 312 -14.11 -5.52 -5.43
C ALA A 312 -13.72 -6.53 -4.35
N GLU A 313 -13.57 -6.06 -3.12
CA GLU A 313 -13.31 -6.88 -1.94
C GLU A 313 -14.14 -6.34 -0.78
N ALA A 314 -14.80 -7.24 -0.05
CA ALA A 314 -15.52 -6.93 1.17
C ALA A 314 -14.85 -7.62 2.37
N GLU A 315 -14.83 -6.94 3.51
CA GLU A 315 -14.28 -7.45 4.76
C GLU A 315 -15.23 -7.12 5.91
N VAL A 316 -15.46 -8.09 6.78
CA VAL A 316 -16.13 -7.88 8.05
C VAL A 316 -15.13 -8.13 9.18
N ARG A 317 -14.95 -7.13 10.03
CA ARG A 317 -14.12 -7.20 11.23
C ARG A 317 -15.02 -7.19 12.45
N TRP A 318 -14.94 -8.24 13.26
CA TRP A 318 -15.65 -8.37 14.53
C TRP A 318 -14.68 -8.36 15.70
N GLN A 319 -14.77 -7.34 16.55
CA GLN A 319 -14.02 -7.28 17.81
C GLN A 319 -14.66 -8.25 18.82
N CYS A 320 -14.19 -9.47 18.81
CA CYS A 320 -14.80 -10.58 19.58
C CYS A 320 -14.38 -10.60 21.05
N TRP A 321 -13.22 -10.02 21.38
CA TRP A 321 -12.74 -10.03 22.77
C TRP A 321 -11.65 -8.98 22.98
N LYS A 322 -11.91 -8.00 23.89
CA LYS A 322 -10.96 -6.95 24.28
C LYS A 322 -10.27 -6.29 23.06
N ARG A 323 -8.97 -6.56 22.85
CA ARG A 323 -8.15 -6.05 21.75
C ARG A 323 -8.11 -6.97 20.54
N PHE A 324 -8.76 -8.14 20.62
CA PHE A 324 -8.77 -9.11 19.53
C PHE A 324 -10.01 -8.96 18.66
N SER A 325 -9.77 -8.98 17.36
CA SER A 325 -10.81 -9.06 16.35
C SER A 325 -10.53 -10.23 15.42
N VAL A 326 -11.59 -10.83 14.91
CA VAL A 326 -11.54 -11.73 13.77
C VAL A 326 -12.03 -11.02 12.52
N VAL A 327 -11.49 -11.43 11.38
CA VAL A 327 -11.91 -10.89 10.07
C VAL A 327 -12.29 -12.01 9.14
N GLY A 328 -13.32 -11.77 8.33
CA GLY A 328 -13.65 -12.60 7.18
C GLY A 328 -13.73 -11.68 5.96
N PHE A 329 -13.24 -12.14 4.81
CA PHE A 329 -13.23 -11.36 3.59
C PHE A 329 -13.47 -12.20 2.35
N GLY A 330 -13.94 -11.54 1.29
CA GLY A 330 -14.09 -12.13 -0.03
C GLY A 330 -13.94 -11.09 -1.11
N GLY A 331 -13.37 -11.48 -2.23
CA GLY A 331 -13.07 -10.61 -3.35
C GLY A 331 -13.38 -11.24 -4.70
N TYR A 332 -13.68 -10.39 -5.66
CA TYR A 332 -13.89 -10.75 -7.06
C TYR A 332 -13.20 -9.73 -7.96
N GLY A 333 -12.47 -10.22 -8.93
CA GLY A 333 -11.74 -9.41 -9.92
C GLY A 333 -11.94 -9.91 -11.33
N VAL A 334 -11.91 -8.97 -12.27
CA VAL A 334 -11.97 -9.20 -13.72
C VAL A 334 -10.88 -8.41 -14.39
N ALA A 335 -10.13 -9.04 -15.29
CA ALA A 335 -9.16 -8.42 -16.16
C ALA A 335 -9.49 -8.77 -17.61
N TRP A 336 -9.46 -7.80 -18.54
CA TRP A 336 -9.71 -7.98 -19.97
C TRP A 336 -8.90 -7.02 -20.83
N ASN A 337 -8.73 -7.36 -22.11
CA ASN A 337 -7.84 -6.63 -23.03
C ASN A 337 -8.57 -5.76 -24.03
N ASP A 338 -9.86 -5.82 -24.10
CA ASP A 338 -10.67 -4.96 -24.95
C ASP A 338 -12.09 -4.94 -24.34
N PHE A 339 -12.55 -3.77 -23.97
CA PHE A 339 -13.85 -3.59 -23.33
C PHE A 339 -15.02 -4.15 -24.19
N THR A 340 -14.81 -4.24 -25.50
CA THR A 340 -15.82 -4.73 -26.44
C THR A 340 -15.82 -6.26 -26.59
N ARG A 341 -14.78 -6.96 -26.14
CA ARG A 341 -14.64 -8.40 -26.24
C ARG A 341 -14.86 -9.10 -24.90
N VAL A 342 -16.11 -9.28 -24.55
CA VAL A 342 -16.53 -9.94 -23.29
C VAL A 342 -15.93 -11.34 -23.12
N ASP A 343 -15.59 -12.02 -24.22
CA ASP A 343 -15.04 -13.38 -24.21
C ASP A 343 -13.56 -13.45 -23.82
N ASN A 344 -12.82 -12.34 -23.89
CA ASN A 344 -11.39 -12.27 -23.57
C ASN A 344 -11.14 -11.76 -22.14
N LYS A 345 -11.83 -12.32 -21.16
CA LYS A 345 -11.70 -11.93 -19.75
C LYS A 345 -11.12 -13.05 -18.89
N ARG A 346 -10.32 -12.66 -17.90
CA ARG A 346 -9.93 -13.50 -16.77
C ARG A 346 -10.67 -13.05 -15.53
N THR A 347 -11.18 -13.99 -14.78
CA THR A 347 -11.90 -13.72 -13.54
C THR A 347 -11.25 -14.45 -12.39
N VAL A 348 -11.21 -13.80 -11.23
CA VAL A 348 -10.62 -14.35 -10.00
C VAL A 348 -11.60 -14.13 -8.87
N THR A 349 -11.86 -15.19 -8.12
CA THR A 349 -12.60 -15.14 -6.86
C THR A 349 -11.66 -15.55 -5.73
N THR A 350 -11.59 -14.77 -4.69
CA THR A 350 -10.77 -15.04 -3.52
C THR A 350 -11.58 -14.91 -2.25
N GLY A 351 -11.11 -15.51 -1.16
CA GLY A 351 -11.73 -15.34 0.13
C GLY A 351 -10.83 -15.86 1.24
N GLY A 352 -11.16 -15.51 2.47
CA GLY A 352 -10.34 -15.93 3.58
C GLY A 352 -10.80 -15.36 4.90
N GLY A 353 -9.93 -15.52 5.89
CA GLY A 353 -10.16 -15.00 7.22
C GLY A 353 -8.85 -14.78 7.96
N GLY A 354 -8.93 -14.09 9.06
CA GLY A 354 -7.76 -13.79 9.85
C GLY A 354 -8.10 -13.23 11.21
N PHE A 355 -7.08 -12.75 11.89
CA PHE A 355 -7.23 -12.08 13.18
C PHE A 355 -6.51 -10.76 13.21
N ARG A 356 -6.93 -9.89 14.12
CA ARG A 356 -6.30 -8.59 14.41
C ARG A 356 -6.13 -8.43 15.90
N TYR A 357 -5.05 -7.79 16.29
CA TYR A 357 -4.78 -7.32 17.64
C TYR A 357 -4.55 -5.81 17.62
N GLU A 358 -5.25 -5.07 18.47
CA GLU A 358 -5.07 -3.62 18.62
C GLU A 358 -3.75 -3.36 19.36
N ILE A 359 -2.67 -3.21 18.59
CA ILE A 359 -1.29 -3.10 19.10
C ILE A 359 -0.97 -1.69 19.63
N ALA A 360 -1.64 -0.66 19.10
CA ALA A 360 -1.50 0.73 19.57
C ALA A 360 -2.87 1.41 19.61
N ARG A 361 -3.51 1.39 20.79
CA ARG A 361 -4.89 1.89 20.98
C ARG A 361 -5.02 3.37 20.72
N ALA A 362 -4.05 4.19 21.18
CA ALA A 362 -4.08 5.64 20.97
C ALA A 362 -4.13 6.02 19.47
N TYR A 363 -3.68 5.13 18.60
CA TYR A 363 -3.63 5.32 17.15
C TYR A 363 -4.70 4.52 16.40
N GLY A 364 -5.44 3.66 17.09
CA GLY A 364 -6.35 2.69 16.47
C GLY A 364 -5.63 1.76 15.50
N LEU A 365 -4.35 1.46 15.78
CA LEU A 365 -3.53 0.59 14.92
C LEU A 365 -3.70 -0.86 15.33
N HIS A 366 -4.14 -1.67 14.39
CA HIS A 366 -4.22 -3.12 14.53
C HIS A 366 -3.12 -3.80 13.72
N MET A 367 -2.64 -4.93 14.20
CA MET A 367 -1.80 -5.85 13.44
C MET A 367 -2.37 -7.27 13.50
N GLY A 368 -2.02 -8.11 12.54
CA GLY A 368 -2.52 -9.48 12.53
C GLY A 368 -2.07 -10.26 11.32
N ALA A 369 -2.75 -11.37 11.06
CA ALA A 369 -2.48 -12.21 9.92
C ALA A 369 -3.78 -12.66 9.25
N ASP A 370 -3.74 -12.80 7.93
CA ASP A 370 -4.82 -13.32 7.10
C ASP A 370 -4.35 -14.59 6.40
N LEU A 371 -5.21 -15.59 6.35
CA LEU A 371 -5.10 -16.72 5.46
C LEU A 371 -6.09 -16.50 4.31
N ALA A 372 -5.57 -16.41 3.09
CA ALA A 372 -6.35 -16.16 1.90
C ALA A 372 -6.27 -17.34 0.93
N PHE A 373 -7.39 -17.66 0.34
CA PHE A 373 -7.55 -18.72 -0.66
C PHE A 373 -7.92 -18.09 -2.00
N GLY A 374 -7.19 -18.45 -3.02
CA GLY A 374 -7.46 -18.10 -4.40
C GLY A 374 -7.38 -19.33 -5.30
N PRO A 375 -7.62 -19.18 -6.61
CA PRO A 375 -7.61 -20.31 -7.53
C PRO A 375 -6.22 -20.95 -7.69
N ASP A 376 -5.14 -20.16 -7.60
CA ASP A 376 -3.77 -20.63 -7.83
C ASP A 376 -2.97 -20.88 -6.56
N VAL A 377 -3.33 -20.21 -5.45
CA VAL A 377 -2.49 -20.16 -4.27
C VAL A 377 -3.30 -20.02 -2.98
N THR A 378 -2.78 -20.60 -1.91
CA THR A 378 -3.14 -20.27 -0.53
C THR A 378 -2.01 -19.43 0.04
N ALA A 379 -2.32 -18.22 0.51
CA ALA A 379 -1.35 -17.26 0.97
C ALA A 379 -1.61 -16.78 2.39
N ILE A 380 -0.53 -16.49 3.12
CA ILE A 380 -0.59 -15.86 4.44
C ILE A 380 -0.11 -14.42 4.28
N TYR A 381 -0.87 -13.48 4.80
CA TYR A 381 -0.51 -12.06 4.80
C TYR A 381 -0.38 -11.54 6.22
N ILE A 382 0.75 -10.90 6.54
CA ILE A 382 0.88 -10.13 7.77
C ILE A 382 0.33 -8.73 7.53
N GLN A 383 -0.62 -8.32 8.34
CA GLN A 383 -1.33 -7.05 8.19
C GLN A 383 -0.95 -6.06 9.29
N PHE A 384 -0.71 -4.82 8.87
CA PHE A 384 -0.59 -3.67 9.75
C PHE A 384 -1.64 -2.65 9.31
N GLY A 385 -2.58 -2.34 10.21
CA GLY A 385 -3.75 -1.54 9.88
C GLY A 385 -4.79 -2.32 9.06
N SER A 386 -5.49 -1.61 8.19
CA SER A 386 -6.43 -2.18 7.23
C SER A 386 -5.67 -2.79 6.04
N ALA A 387 -6.18 -3.89 5.49
CA ALA A 387 -5.68 -4.48 4.25
C ALA A 387 -5.69 -3.50 3.05
N TRP A 388 -6.49 -2.43 3.13
CA TRP A 388 -6.64 -1.41 2.09
C TRP A 388 -6.10 -0.04 2.52
N MET A 389 -5.13 0.00 3.41
CA MET A 389 -4.56 1.25 3.88
C MET A 389 -4.10 2.15 2.72
N ARG A 390 -4.52 3.41 2.78
CA ARG A 390 -4.14 4.48 1.84
C ARG A 390 -3.75 5.70 2.66
N PRO A 391 -2.50 6.17 2.56
CA PRO A 391 -2.00 7.36 3.25
C PRO A 391 -2.50 8.65 2.62
#